data_eac018946c6ebffe333b424cb769858e
#
_entry.id   eac018946c6ebffe333b424cb769858e
#
_cell.length_a   1.000
_cell.length_b   1.000
_cell.length_c   1.000
_cell.angle_alpha   90.00
_cell.angle_beta   90.00
_cell.angle_gamma   90.00
#
_symmetry.space_group_name_H-M   'P 1'
#
loop_
_entity.id
_entity.type
_entity.pdbx_description
1 polymer ?
#
loop_
_entity_poly.entity_id
_entity_poly.type
_entity_poly.pdbx_seq_one_letter_code
_entity_poly.pdbx_strand_id
1 'polypeptide(L)'
;MKKLSLLIVTAILMSACVKTKEPTRFSVLGDSYSTFEGYVDPETNNVWEHYADIGVTGVEQMWWKQVADSTGWVLERNNSFSGALICNYADFSDADYYAPNSFIRRMNNLGNPDVIFILGATNDVWQDAPFGDFVYANWTEEQLCSFRPALAYLLDNVKRQHPNAKIYFLLETSPCPGGITEETRQNLVESAHRITQHYGVGCIDLDIHKDWWHPDVQGQEDIARQVLEVLELDFNV
;
A
#
# COMPACT_ATOMS: atom_id res chain seq x y z
N MET A 1 38.40 -18.38 -72.28
CA MET A 1 37.74 -18.96 -71.10
C MET A 1 37.80 -17.92 -69.99
N LYS A 2 36.67 -17.21 -69.73
CA LYS A 2 36.58 -16.18 -68.70
C LYS A 2 36.07 -16.83 -67.44
N LYS A 3 36.84 -16.77 -66.34
CA LYS A 3 36.44 -17.25 -65.02
C LYS A 3 35.54 -16.18 -64.38
N LEU A 4 34.33 -16.55 -64.10
CA LEU A 4 33.34 -15.74 -63.39
C LEU A 4 33.53 -15.99 -61.85
N SER A 5 34.05 -15.03 -61.12
CA SER A 5 34.18 -15.12 -59.66
C SER A 5 32.86 -14.67 -59.02
N LEU A 6 32.17 -15.58 -58.37
CA LEU A 6 30.93 -15.36 -57.62
C LEU A 6 31.31 -14.84 -56.21
N LEU A 7 31.03 -13.58 -55.94
CA LEU A 7 31.15 -12.98 -54.59
C LEU A 7 29.90 -13.32 -53.81
N ILE A 8 30.03 -14.17 -52.80
CA ILE A 8 28.94 -14.42 -51.82
C ILE A 8 29.06 -13.39 -50.74
N VAL A 9 28.13 -12.43 -50.71
CA VAL A 9 27.97 -11.46 -49.60
C VAL A 9 27.12 -12.13 -48.53
N THR A 10 27.75 -12.56 -47.43
CA THR A 10 27.03 -13.09 -46.27
C THR A 10 26.56 -11.92 -45.42
N ALA A 11 25.29 -11.58 -45.48
CA ALA A 11 24.66 -10.59 -44.58
C ALA A 11 24.50 -11.22 -43.19
N ILE A 12 25.31 -10.76 -42.24
CA ILE A 12 25.14 -11.12 -40.83
C ILE A 12 24.03 -10.25 -40.28
N LEU A 13 22.85 -10.84 -40.11
CA LEU A 13 21.73 -10.26 -39.36
C LEU A 13 22.13 -10.24 -37.87
N MET A 14 22.63 -9.13 -37.39
CA MET A 14 22.73 -8.86 -35.95
C MET A 14 21.32 -8.63 -35.42
N SER A 15 20.69 -9.67 -34.88
CA SER A 15 19.50 -9.56 -34.07
C SER A 15 19.89 -8.86 -32.76
N ALA A 16 19.68 -7.57 -32.70
CA ALA A 16 19.78 -6.84 -31.44
C ALA A 16 18.66 -7.37 -30.52
N CYS A 17 19.01 -8.19 -29.55
CA CYS A 17 18.11 -8.59 -28.48
C CYS A 17 17.82 -7.32 -27.65
N VAL A 18 16.75 -6.62 -27.98
CA VAL A 18 16.22 -5.56 -27.14
C VAL A 18 15.73 -6.24 -25.87
N LYS A 19 16.50 -6.15 -24.79
CA LYS A 19 16.01 -6.52 -23.46
C LYS A 19 14.86 -5.56 -23.16
N THR A 20 13.63 -6.03 -23.29
CA THR A 20 12.48 -5.31 -22.76
C THR A 20 12.67 -5.21 -21.25
N LYS A 21 12.64 -4.00 -20.71
CA LYS A 21 12.69 -3.80 -19.25
C LYS A 21 11.48 -4.51 -18.66
N GLU A 22 11.71 -5.38 -17.68
CA GLU A 22 10.60 -5.98 -16.93
C GLU A 22 9.73 -4.88 -16.34
N PRO A 23 8.40 -5.05 -16.34
CA PRO A 23 7.51 -4.06 -15.76
C PRO A 23 7.80 -3.90 -14.27
N THR A 24 7.69 -2.68 -13.77
CA THR A 24 7.78 -2.41 -12.33
C THR A 24 6.66 -3.17 -11.60
N ARG A 25 7.00 -3.86 -10.54
CA ARG A 25 6.06 -4.60 -9.70
C ARG A 25 5.77 -3.85 -8.43
N PHE A 26 4.53 -3.83 -8.01
CA PHE A 26 4.17 -3.22 -6.74
C PHE A 26 3.31 -4.13 -5.87
N SER A 27 3.38 -3.94 -4.56
CA SER A 27 2.53 -4.62 -3.60
C SER A 27 1.79 -3.63 -2.71
N VAL A 28 0.63 -4.05 -2.27
CA VAL A 28 -0.23 -3.29 -1.35
C VAL A 28 -0.31 -4.02 -0.03
N LEU A 29 -0.04 -3.33 1.06
CA LEU A 29 -0.38 -3.73 2.42
C LEU A 29 -1.46 -2.75 2.91
N GLY A 30 -2.69 -3.21 3.02
CA GLY A 30 -3.83 -2.32 3.24
C GLY A 30 -4.87 -2.86 4.21
N ASP A 31 -5.88 -2.03 4.42
CA ASP A 31 -7.11 -2.37 5.12
C ASP A 31 -8.29 -2.52 4.14
N SER A 32 -9.53 -2.25 4.61
CA SER A 32 -10.74 -2.33 3.79
C SER A 32 -10.73 -1.42 2.56
N TYR A 33 -9.98 -0.32 2.54
CA TYR A 33 -9.89 0.59 1.39
C TYR A 33 -9.19 -0.02 0.18
N SER A 34 -8.51 -1.15 0.37
CA SER A 34 -7.68 -1.78 -0.65
C SER A 34 -8.05 -3.23 -0.98
N THR A 35 -8.98 -3.84 -0.23
CA THR A 35 -9.43 -5.21 -0.50
C THR A 35 -10.32 -5.25 -1.74
N PHE A 36 -10.28 -6.34 -2.51
CA PHE A 36 -11.25 -6.65 -3.56
C PHE A 36 -11.28 -8.15 -3.81
N GLU A 37 -12.47 -8.71 -4.03
CA GLU A 37 -12.64 -10.14 -4.26
C GLU A 37 -11.82 -10.62 -5.48
N GLY A 38 -11.12 -11.75 -5.32
CA GLY A 38 -10.23 -12.32 -6.34
C GLY A 38 -8.85 -11.66 -6.42
N TYR A 39 -8.56 -10.60 -5.63
CA TYR A 39 -7.26 -9.89 -5.63
C TYR A 39 -6.54 -9.93 -4.30
N VAL A 40 -7.15 -10.48 -3.28
CA VAL A 40 -6.51 -10.85 -2.01
C VAL A 40 -6.59 -12.36 -1.84
N ASP A 41 -5.74 -12.93 -1.00
CA ASP A 41 -5.74 -14.36 -0.72
C ASP A 41 -6.99 -14.72 0.13
N PRO A 42 -7.94 -15.50 -0.41
CA PRO A 42 -9.19 -15.77 0.29
C PRO A 42 -9.02 -16.66 1.54
N GLU A 43 -7.89 -17.35 1.69
CA GLU A 43 -7.62 -18.22 2.85
C GLU A 43 -7.06 -17.42 4.04
N THR A 44 -6.43 -16.29 3.78
CA THR A 44 -5.72 -15.52 4.80
C THR A 44 -6.18 -14.08 4.94
N ASN A 45 -6.99 -13.58 4.00
CA ASN A 45 -7.40 -12.18 3.96
C ASN A 45 -8.92 -12.05 3.92
N ASN A 46 -9.43 -10.99 4.53
CA ASN A 46 -10.84 -10.65 4.54
C ASN A 46 -11.14 -9.47 3.63
N VAL A 47 -12.16 -9.61 2.80
CA VAL A 47 -12.64 -8.57 1.89
C VAL A 47 -13.74 -7.75 2.57
N TRP A 48 -13.77 -6.45 2.31
CA TRP A 48 -14.90 -5.63 2.68
C TRP A 48 -16.07 -5.87 1.70
N GLU A 49 -17.20 -6.37 2.20
CA GLU A 49 -18.29 -6.89 1.37
C GLU A 49 -19.25 -5.79 0.83
N HIS A 50 -19.16 -4.54 1.34
CA HIS A 50 -20.12 -3.50 1.08
C HIS A 50 -19.72 -2.51 -0.04
N TYR A 51 -18.75 -2.86 -0.87
CA TYR A 51 -18.32 -1.98 -1.98
C TYR A 51 -19.43 -1.61 -2.94
N ALA A 52 -20.32 -2.56 -3.27
CA ALA A 52 -21.45 -2.31 -4.15
C ALA A 52 -22.45 -1.27 -3.58
N ASP A 53 -22.58 -1.18 -2.25
CA ASP A 53 -23.47 -0.25 -1.58
C ASP A 53 -23.02 1.21 -1.76
N ILE A 54 -21.72 1.42 -2.01
CA ILE A 54 -21.11 2.74 -2.27
C ILE A 54 -20.71 2.92 -3.74
N GLY A 55 -21.27 2.11 -4.63
CA GLY A 55 -21.11 2.25 -6.08
C GLY A 55 -19.83 1.61 -6.67
N VAL A 56 -18.95 1.03 -5.87
CA VAL A 56 -17.75 0.32 -6.36
C VAL A 56 -18.15 -1.10 -6.72
N THR A 57 -18.31 -1.36 -8.01
CA THR A 57 -18.85 -2.64 -8.55
C THR A 57 -17.85 -3.44 -9.37
N GLY A 58 -16.69 -2.85 -9.68
CA GLY A 58 -15.65 -3.49 -10.47
C GLY A 58 -14.25 -3.15 -9.96
N VAL A 59 -13.32 -4.06 -10.17
CA VAL A 59 -11.93 -3.91 -9.74
C VAL A 59 -11.23 -2.72 -10.40
N GLU A 60 -11.65 -2.35 -11.61
CA GLU A 60 -11.14 -1.20 -12.35
C GLU A 60 -11.37 0.14 -11.63
N GLN A 61 -12.31 0.16 -10.67
CA GLN A 61 -12.59 1.32 -9.83
C GLN A 61 -11.68 1.41 -8.59
N MET A 62 -10.96 0.33 -8.25
CA MET A 62 -10.06 0.32 -7.11
C MET A 62 -8.81 1.17 -7.37
N TRP A 63 -8.39 1.97 -6.41
CA TRP A 63 -7.28 2.91 -6.53
C TRP A 63 -5.99 2.25 -7.03
N TRP A 64 -5.63 1.09 -6.49
CA TRP A 64 -4.40 0.39 -6.86
C TRP A 64 -4.48 -0.19 -8.29
N LYS A 65 -5.68 -0.54 -8.76
CA LYS A 65 -5.88 -0.99 -10.14
C LYS A 65 -5.76 0.18 -11.10
N GLN A 66 -6.33 1.35 -10.76
CA GLN A 66 -6.18 2.57 -11.55
C GLN A 66 -4.71 3.01 -11.65
N VAL A 67 -3.95 2.90 -10.54
CA VAL A 67 -2.49 3.13 -10.56
C VAL A 67 -1.80 2.14 -11.48
N ALA A 68 -2.12 0.84 -11.40
CA ALA A 68 -1.55 -0.18 -12.29
C ALA A 68 -1.83 0.12 -13.76
N ASP A 69 -3.07 0.48 -14.10
CA ASP A 69 -3.47 0.74 -15.49
C ASP A 69 -2.82 2.01 -16.04
N SER A 70 -2.67 3.05 -15.23
CA SER A 70 -2.07 4.31 -15.64
C SER A 70 -0.55 4.22 -15.84
N THR A 71 0.14 3.43 -15.01
CA THR A 71 1.60 3.31 -15.04
C THR A 71 2.09 2.13 -15.90
N GLY A 72 1.24 1.16 -16.20
CA GLY A 72 1.63 -0.12 -16.78
C GLY A 72 2.37 -1.02 -15.77
N TRP A 73 2.29 -0.72 -14.48
CA TRP A 73 2.89 -1.54 -13.43
C TRP A 73 2.06 -2.80 -13.16
N VAL A 74 2.71 -3.81 -12.59
CA VAL A 74 2.07 -5.10 -12.29
C VAL A 74 1.91 -5.26 -10.80
N LEU A 75 0.68 -5.58 -10.37
CA LEU A 75 0.42 -5.94 -8.98
C LEU A 75 1.09 -7.28 -8.67
N GLU A 76 2.10 -7.25 -7.81
CA GLU A 76 2.79 -8.45 -7.30
C GLU A 76 1.94 -9.15 -6.24
N ARG A 77 1.46 -8.37 -5.26
CA ARG A 77 0.59 -8.87 -4.19
C ARG A 77 -0.27 -7.77 -3.60
N ASN A 78 -1.53 -8.08 -3.38
CA ASN A 78 -2.40 -7.32 -2.50
C ASN A 78 -2.59 -8.11 -1.20
N ASN A 79 -1.95 -7.65 -0.12
CA ASN A 79 -2.07 -8.25 1.22
C ASN A 79 -2.90 -7.34 2.14
N SER A 80 -4.06 -6.90 1.65
CA SER A 80 -5.00 -6.08 2.41
C SER A 80 -6.00 -6.95 3.18
N PHE A 81 -6.44 -6.47 4.35
CA PHE A 81 -7.37 -7.17 5.23
C PHE A 81 -8.37 -6.17 5.80
N SER A 82 -9.67 -6.38 5.55
CA SER A 82 -10.73 -5.49 6.00
C SER A 82 -10.75 -5.36 7.53
N GLY A 83 -10.74 -4.12 8.04
CA GLY A 83 -10.75 -3.82 9.47
C GLY A 83 -9.37 -3.90 10.15
N ALA A 84 -8.29 -4.22 9.42
CA ALA A 84 -6.97 -4.34 10.02
C ALA A 84 -6.46 -3.02 10.58
N LEU A 85 -5.88 -3.09 11.78
CA LEU A 85 -5.10 -2.02 12.41
C LEU A 85 -3.62 -2.18 12.05
N ILE A 86 -2.86 -1.12 12.16
CA ILE A 86 -1.40 -1.21 12.09
C ILE A 86 -0.85 -1.96 13.30
N CYS A 87 -1.34 -1.61 14.50
CA CYS A 87 -0.92 -2.21 15.77
C CYS A 87 -1.69 -3.50 16.13
N ASN A 88 -1.19 -4.22 17.13
CA ASN A 88 -1.86 -5.41 17.70
C ASN A 88 -2.88 -5.06 18.78
N TYR A 89 -3.46 -3.86 18.73
CA TYR A 89 -4.47 -3.48 19.72
C TYR A 89 -5.70 -4.37 19.64
N ALA A 90 -6.21 -4.78 20.77
CA ALA A 90 -7.19 -5.84 20.87
C ALA A 90 -8.17 -5.59 22.04
N ASP A 91 -8.82 -4.43 22.04
CA ASP A 91 -9.79 -4.06 23.10
C ASP A 91 -11.24 -4.15 22.65
N PHE A 92 -11.54 -5.03 21.67
CA PHE A 92 -12.93 -5.27 21.29
C PHE A 92 -13.35 -6.72 21.43
N SER A 93 -14.68 -6.91 21.22
CA SER A 93 -15.30 -8.22 21.16
C SER A 93 -14.66 -9.19 20.14
N ASP A 94 -13.96 -8.67 19.13
CA ASP A 94 -13.35 -9.42 18.04
C ASP A 94 -11.81 -9.37 18.06
N ALA A 95 -11.22 -9.18 19.23
CA ALA A 95 -9.76 -9.14 19.45
C ALA A 95 -9.03 -10.31 18.81
N ASP A 96 -9.57 -11.53 18.96
CA ASP A 96 -9.02 -12.76 18.39
C ASP A 96 -9.03 -12.78 16.86
N TYR A 97 -9.80 -11.89 16.22
CA TYR A 97 -9.88 -11.78 14.78
C TYR A 97 -8.95 -10.69 14.23
N TYR A 98 -8.96 -9.48 14.81
CA TYR A 98 -8.20 -8.34 14.26
C TYR A 98 -6.73 -8.33 14.65
N ALA A 99 -6.37 -8.62 15.90
CA ALA A 99 -4.99 -8.58 16.34
C ALA A 99 -4.05 -9.54 15.59
N PRO A 100 -4.44 -10.79 15.27
CA PRO A 100 -3.63 -11.68 14.43
C PRO A 100 -3.47 -11.17 12.98
N ASN A 101 -4.36 -10.30 12.52
CA ASN A 101 -4.44 -9.82 11.15
C ASN A 101 -3.97 -8.36 11.00
N SER A 102 -3.33 -7.78 12.02
CA SER A 102 -2.75 -6.44 11.95
C SER A 102 -1.68 -6.31 10.86
N PHE A 103 -1.36 -5.09 10.46
CA PHE A 103 -0.33 -4.84 9.46
C PHE A 103 1.01 -5.44 9.87
N ILE A 104 1.41 -5.27 11.14
CA ILE A 104 2.69 -5.81 11.62
C ILE A 104 2.73 -7.35 11.67
N ARG A 105 1.60 -8.03 11.68
CA ARG A 105 1.54 -9.50 11.56
C ARG A 105 1.59 -9.97 10.10
N ARG A 106 1.08 -9.17 9.16
CA ARG A 106 0.98 -9.52 7.74
C ARG A 106 2.10 -8.98 6.86
N MET A 107 2.93 -8.07 7.34
CA MET A 107 3.96 -7.36 6.57
C MET A 107 4.99 -8.26 5.87
N ASN A 108 5.11 -9.52 6.27
CA ASN A 108 6.08 -10.46 5.69
C ASN A 108 5.61 -11.09 4.37
N ASN A 109 4.34 -10.88 3.98
CA ASN A 109 3.75 -11.50 2.81
C ASN A 109 3.49 -10.47 1.69
N LEU A 110 4.56 -9.85 1.19
CA LEU A 110 4.50 -8.83 0.13
C LEU A 110 5.14 -9.26 -1.20
N GLY A 111 5.65 -10.50 -1.29
CA GLY A 111 6.36 -10.95 -2.50
C GLY A 111 7.72 -10.27 -2.67
N ASN A 112 8.05 -9.92 -3.90
CA ASN A 112 9.32 -9.24 -4.22
C ASN A 112 9.06 -8.02 -5.13
N PRO A 113 8.39 -6.98 -4.61
CA PRO A 113 8.01 -5.79 -5.37
C PRO A 113 9.17 -4.78 -5.49
N ASP A 114 9.07 -3.92 -6.51
CA ASP A 114 9.90 -2.72 -6.67
C ASP A 114 9.33 -1.52 -5.89
N VAL A 115 8.01 -1.53 -5.67
CA VAL A 115 7.27 -0.47 -4.94
C VAL A 115 6.31 -1.10 -3.94
N ILE A 116 6.21 -0.53 -2.75
CA ILE A 116 5.26 -0.96 -1.71
C ILE A 116 4.40 0.23 -1.31
N PHE A 117 3.10 0.06 -1.40
CA PHE A 117 2.12 0.98 -0.85
C PHE A 117 1.55 0.41 0.45
N ILE A 118 1.57 1.22 1.51
CA ILE A 118 0.98 0.88 2.81
C ILE A 118 -0.15 1.88 3.06
N LEU A 119 -1.39 1.44 2.97
CA LEU A 119 -2.57 2.28 3.21
C LEU A 119 -3.33 1.79 4.43
N GLY A 120 -3.32 2.56 5.51
CA GLY A 120 -3.93 2.18 6.77
C GLY A 120 -3.88 3.30 7.82
N ALA A 121 -4.11 2.96 9.07
CA ALA A 121 -4.20 3.80 10.26
C ALA A 121 -5.63 4.32 10.58
N THR A 122 -6.55 4.31 9.63
CA THR A 122 -7.95 4.72 9.88
C THR A 122 -8.59 3.84 10.95
N ASN A 123 -8.35 2.53 10.90
CA ASN A 123 -8.89 1.61 11.89
C ASN A 123 -8.26 1.79 13.28
N ASP A 124 -6.99 2.17 13.37
CA ASP A 124 -6.34 2.42 14.66
C ASP A 124 -7.03 3.56 15.41
N VAL A 125 -7.34 4.67 14.74
CA VAL A 125 -8.04 5.80 15.38
C VAL A 125 -9.53 5.53 15.58
N TRP A 126 -10.17 4.80 14.67
CA TRP A 126 -11.57 4.42 14.81
C TRP A 126 -11.82 3.48 15.98
N GLN A 127 -10.85 2.64 16.30
CA GLN A 127 -10.90 1.67 17.37
C GLN A 127 -10.29 2.20 18.67
N ASP A 128 -9.98 3.49 18.76
CA ASP A 128 -9.36 4.14 19.93
C ASP A 128 -8.05 3.46 20.36
N ALA A 129 -7.27 2.90 19.41
CA ALA A 129 -5.96 2.34 19.73
C ALA A 129 -5.05 3.42 20.34
N PRO A 130 -4.33 3.11 21.42
CA PRO A 130 -3.44 4.09 22.03
C PRO A 130 -2.35 4.51 21.05
N PHE A 131 -2.01 5.80 21.02
CA PHE A 131 -0.88 6.26 20.22
C PHE A 131 0.46 5.72 20.69
N GLY A 132 0.64 5.57 21.99
CA GLY A 132 1.90 5.15 22.60
C GLY A 132 3.03 6.18 22.45
N ASP A 133 4.23 5.82 22.90
CA ASP A 133 5.43 6.63 22.77
C ASP A 133 6.11 6.46 21.39
N PHE A 134 6.96 7.41 21.01
CA PHE A 134 7.82 7.25 19.84
C PHE A 134 9.00 6.32 20.18
N VAL A 135 8.90 5.05 19.76
CA VAL A 135 9.91 4.02 19.97
C VAL A 135 10.41 3.52 18.61
N TYR A 136 11.73 3.56 18.38
CA TYR A 136 12.33 3.26 17.09
C TYR A 136 13.24 2.01 17.09
N ALA A 137 13.37 1.34 18.22
CA ALA A 137 14.13 0.10 18.37
C ALA A 137 13.76 -0.65 19.66
N ASN A 138 14.07 -1.96 19.71
CA ASN A 138 13.90 -2.79 20.90
C ASN A 138 12.46 -2.82 21.41
N TRP A 139 11.49 -2.89 20.51
CA TRP A 139 10.06 -2.92 20.84
C TRP A 139 9.69 -4.14 21.68
N THR A 140 8.80 -3.93 22.64
CA THR A 140 8.13 -5.01 23.39
C THR A 140 6.78 -5.33 22.75
N GLU A 141 6.26 -6.52 22.98
CA GLU A 141 4.91 -6.91 22.49
C GLU A 141 3.82 -5.95 23.01
N GLU A 142 3.96 -5.46 24.26
CA GLU A 142 3.03 -4.48 24.84
C GLU A 142 3.05 -3.16 24.05
N GLN A 143 4.23 -2.65 23.70
CA GLN A 143 4.36 -1.44 22.90
C GLN A 143 3.75 -1.60 21.50
N LEU A 144 3.84 -2.80 20.92
CA LEU A 144 3.26 -3.09 19.60
C LEU A 144 1.72 -3.12 19.61
N CYS A 145 1.08 -3.02 20.76
CA CYS A 145 -0.36 -2.75 20.89
C CYS A 145 -0.71 -1.26 20.78
N SER A 146 0.25 -0.38 20.46
CA SER A 146 0.06 1.05 20.27
C SER A 146 0.51 1.48 18.87
N PHE A 147 -0.16 2.49 18.31
CA PHE A 147 0.03 2.91 16.92
C PHE A 147 1.47 3.31 16.58
N ARG A 148 2.08 4.25 17.34
CA ARG A 148 3.42 4.78 17.02
C ARG A 148 4.52 3.72 17.05
N PRO A 149 4.64 2.89 18.10
CA PRO A 149 5.63 1.81 18.09
C PRO A 149 5.38 0.80 16.98
N ALA A 150 4.10 0.46 16.71
CA ALA A 150 3.75 -0.49 15.67
C ALA A 150 4.06 0.04 14.26
N LEU A 151 3.75 1.30 13.96
CA LEU A 151 4.11 1.91 12.68
C LEU A 151 5.63 1.96 12.49
N ALA A 152 6.37 2.34 13.54
CA ALA A 152 7.83 2.34 13.50
C ALA A 152 8.39 0.93 13.26
N TYR A 153 7.88 -0.08 13.95
CA TYR A 153 8.23 -1.48 13.77
C TYR A 153 7.91 -1.98 12.36
N LEU A 154 6.73 -1.64 11.84
CA LEU A 154 6.31 -1.97 10.47
C LEU A 154 7.31 -1.44 9.44
N LEU A 155 7.58 -0.13 9.47
CA LEU A 155 8.45 0.51 8.48
C LEU A 155 9.90 0.01 8.56
N ASP A 156 10.43 -0.21 9.76
CA ASP A 156 11.76 -0.79 9.95
C ASP A 156 11.86 -2.18 9.32
N ASN A 157 10.89 -3.04 9.59
CA ASN A 157 10.89 -4.41 9.07
C ASN A 157 10.68 -4.48 7.56
N VAL A 158 9.72 -3.74 7.03
CA VAL A 158 9.46 -3.71 5.57
C VAL A 158 10.69 -3.20 4.82
N LYS A 159 11.35 -2.15 5.30
CA LYS A 159 12.60 -1.67 4.69
C LYS A 159 13.74 -2.68 4.73
N ARG A 160 13.88 -3.41 5.84
CA ARG A 160 14.92 -4.46 5.93
C ARG A 160 14.66 -5.65 5.02
N GLN A 161 13.37 -6.02 4.84
CA GLN A 161 12.98 -7.13 3.97
C GLN A 161 13.06 -6.75 2.50
N HIS A 162 12.78 -5.49 2.17
CA HIS A 162 12.72 -4.96 0.80
C HIS A 162 13.66 -3.75 0.62
N PRO A 163 15.00 -3.93 0.77
CA PRO A 163 15.95 -2.81 0.83
C PRO A 163 16.06 -2.02 -0.48
N ASN A 164 15.60 -2.58 -1.59
CA ASN A 164 15.60 -1.93 -2.91
C ASN A 164 14.22 -1.38 -3.31
N ALA A 165 13.16 -1.71 -2.58
CA ALA A 165 11.82 -1.22 -2.89
C ALA A 165 11.65 0.23 -2.46
N LYS A 166 10.94 1.02 -3.28
CA LYS A 166 10.41 2.31 -2.87
C LYS A 166 9.16 2.08 -2.02
N ILE A 167 9.08 2.72 -0.88
CA ILE A 167 7.97 2.50 0.07
C ILE A 167 7.22 3.83 0.26
N TYR A 168 5.90 3.76 0.16
CA TYR A 168 5.00 4.88 0.43
C TYR A 168 3.98 4.47 1.50
N PHE A 169 3.85 5.31 2.51
CA PHE A 169 2.76 5.27 3.46
C PHE A 169 1.67 6.23 2.99
N LEU A 170 0.48 5.71 2.74
CA LEU A 170 -0.68 6.45 2.29
C LEU A 170 -1.54 6.77 3.51
N LEU A 171 -1.60 8.03 3.88
CA LEU A 171 -2.29 8.51 5.09
C LEU A 171 -3.58 9.22 4.71
N GLU A 172 -4.71 8.62 5.03
CA GLU A 172 -6.00 9.27 4.87
C GLU A 172 -6.15 10.41 5.91
N THR A 173 -6.38 11.62 5.42
CA THR A 173 -6.43 12.85 6.24
C THR A 173 -7.77 13.60 6.16
N SER A 174 -8.71 13.11 5.36
CA SER A 174 -10.03 13.74 5.22
C SER A 174 -10.82 13.73 6.53
N PRO A 175 -11.75 14.65 6.72
CA PRO A 175 -12.64 14.61 7.87
C PRO A 175 -13.41 13.28 7.96
N CYS A 176 -13.36 12.62 9.11
CA CYS A 176 -14.10 11.39 9.35
C CYS A 176 -15.44 11.71 10.03
N PRO A 177 -16.56 11.15 9.55
CA PRO A 177 -17.82 11.25 10.26
C PRO A 177 -17.77 10.48 11.58
N GLY A 178 -18.39 11.01 12.62
CA GLY A 178 -18.76 10.19 13.78
C GLY A 178 -17.66 9.91 14.82
N GLY A 179 -17.06 10.94 15.40
CA GLY A 179 -16.39 10.76 16.71
C GLY A 179 -14.88 10.90 16.73
N ILE A 180 -14.19 10.87 15.60
CA ILE A 180 -12.75 11.19 15.57
C ILE A 180 -12.62 12.71 15.75
N THR A 181 -11.98 13.14 16.85
CA THR A 181 -11.76 14.55 17.12
C THR A 181 -10.66 15.11 16.22
N GLU A 182 -10.69 16.43 16.00
CA GLU A 182 -9.61 17.13 15.28
C GLU A 182 -8.25 16.93 15.95
N GLU A 183 -8.22 16.88 17.30
CA GLU A 183 -7.00 16.58 18.05
C GLU A 183 -6.46 15.17 17.74
N THR A 184 -7.32 14.16 17.71
CA THR A 184 -6.95 12.78 17.35
C THR A 184 -6.41 12.72 15.92
N ARG A 185 -7.06 13.41 14.97
CA ARG A 185 -6.61 13.47 13.59
C ARG A 185 -5.25 14.15 13.46
N GLN A 186 -5.05 15.29 14.11
CA GLN A 186 -3.76 15.99 14.10
C GLN A 186 -2.66 15.13 14.71
N ASN A 187 -2.94 14.43 15.80
CA ASN A 187 -2.01 13.53 16.46
C ASN A 187 -1.63 12.34 15.56
N LEU A 188 -2.59 11.80 14.79
CA LEU A 188 -2.33 10.76 13.78
C LEU A 188 -1.37 11.29 12.70
N VAL A 189 -1.69 12.44 12.09
CA VAL A 189 -0.91 13.05 11.01
C VAL A 189 0.52 13.34 11.48
N GLU A 190 0.68 14.01 12.62
CA GLU A 190 2.00 14.28 13.19
C GLU A 190 2.80 13.00 13.45
N SER A 191 2.13 11.96 13.99
CA SER A 191 2.78 10.69 14.29
C SER A 191 3.26 9.99 13.01
N ALA A 192 2.42 9.90 11.99
CA ALA A 192 2.75 9.27 10.72
C ALA A 192 3.90 10.00 10.02
N HIS A 193 3.82 11.32 9.90
CA HIS A 193 4.89 12.13 9.27
C HIS A 193 6.22 11.97 10.00
N ARG A 194 6.22 12.06 11.32
CA ARG A 194 7.46 11.93 12.11
C ARG A 194 8.11 10.55 11.94
N ILE A 195 7.30 9.49 11.92
CA ILE A 195 7.81 8.12 11.80
C ILE A 195 8.26 7.83 10.38
N THR A 196 7.49 8.20 9.36
CA THR A 196 7.88 8.03 7.95
C THR A 196 9.14 8.81 7.62
N GLN A 197 9.28 10.05 8.11
CA GLN A 197 10.48 10.84 7.97
C GLN A 197 11.70 10.16 8.62
N HIS A 198 11.55 9.59 9.82
CA HIS A 198 12.64 8.89 10.51
C HIS A 198 13.19 7.73 9.67
N TYR A 199 12.32 6.99 8.98
CA TYR A 199 12.72 5.85 8.14
C TYR A 199 13.01 6.25 6.68
N GLY A 200 12.82 7.50 6.27
CA GLY A 200 12.96 7.95 4.88
C GLY A 200 11.98 7.22 3.96
N VAL A 201 10.75 7.01 4.43
CA VAL A 201 9.61 6.48 3.67
C VAL A 201 8.79 7.66 3.15
N GLY A 202 8.31 7.59 1.90
CA GLY A 202 7.40 8.59 1.37
C GLY A 202 6.08 8.58 2.16
N CYS A 203 5.58 9.75 2.57
CA CYS A 203 4.25 9.88 3.15
C CYS A 203 3.38 10.68 2.19
N ILE A 204 2.25 10.12 1.78
CA ILE A 204 1.29 10.78 0.89
C ILE A 204 0.02 11.02 1.69
N ASP A 205 -0.26 12.28 1.96
CA ASP A 205 -1.51 12.69 2.59
C ASP A 205 -2.62 12.65 1.55
N LEU A 206 -3.66 11.91 1.86
CA LEU A 206 -4.80 11.70 1.00
C LEU A 206 -6.01 12.50 1.48
N ASP A 207 -6.52 13.39 0.63
CA ASP A 207 -7.81 14.04 0.80
C ASP A 207 -8.81 13.38 -0.17
N ILE A 208 -9.76 12.61 0.37
CA ILE A 208 -10.60 11.71 -0.41
C ILE A 208 -12.09 11.92 -0.11
N HIS A 209 -12.92 11.70 -1.12
CA HIS A 209 -14.36 11.58 -0.93
C HIS A 209 -14.69 10.24 -0.25
N LYS A 210 -15.62 10.26 0.69
CA LYS A 210 -16.10 9.06 1.39
C LYS A 210 -17.61 9.04 1.47
N ASP A 211 -18.20 7.88 1.20
CA ASP A 211 -19.55 7.62 1.63
C ASP A 211 -19.46 7.03 3.05
N TRP A 212 -19.78 7.88 4.01
CA TRP A 212 -19.64 7.63 5.44
C TRP A 212 -18.20 7.32 5.87
N TRP A 213 -17.76 6.07 5.89
CA TRP A 213 -16.42 5.68 6.36
C TRP A 213 -15.49 5.18 5.26
N HIS A 214 -16.01 4.84 4.10
CA HIS A 214 -15.24 4.22 3.03
C HIS A 214 -15.17 5.10 1.78
N PRO A 215 -14.05 5.06 1.05
CA PRO A 215 -13.94 5.72 -0.24
C PRO A 215 -14.91 5.09 -1.24
N ASP A 216 -15.87 5.86 -1.72
CA ASP A 216 -16.72 5.49 -2.84
C ASP A 216 -15.94 5.56 -4.17
N VAL A 217 -16.63 5.49 -5.31
CA VAL A 217 -15.98 5.56 -6.62
C VAL A 217 -15.09 6.81 -6.74
N GLN A 218 -15.60 7.98 -6.32
CA GLN A 218 -14.82 9.22 -6.34
C GLN A 218 -13.62 9.15 -5.39
N GLY A 219 -13.81 8.59 -4.20
CA GLY A 219 -12.72 8.43 -3.24
C GLY A 219 -11.63 7.49 -3.70
N GLN A 220 -11.98 6.41 -4.40
CA GLN A 220 -11.00 5.52 -5.03
C GLN A 220 -10.22 6.25 -6.14
N GLU A 221 -10.88 7.09 -6.94
CA GLU A 221 -10.24 7.94 -7.94
C GLU A 221 -9.33 9.00 -7.28
N ASP A 222 -9.76 9.60 -6.17
CA ASP A 222 -8.97 10.59 -5.44
C ASP A 222 -7.67 9.98 -4.90
N ILE A 223 -7.72 8.75 -4.34
CA ILE A 223 -6.52 8.03 -3.90
C ILE A 223 -5.59 7.80 -5.10
N ALA A 224 -6.11 7.22 -6.18
CA ALA A 224 -5.30 6.91 -7.37
C ALA A 224 -4.62 8.16 -7.94
N ARG A 225 -5.36 9.25 -8.09
CA ARG A 225 -4.85 10.53 -8.62
C ARG A 225 -3.71 11.07 -7.77
N GLN A 226 -3.90 11.16 -6.45
CA GLN A 226 -2.88 11.71 -5.54
C GLN A 226 -1.64 10.82 -5.46
N VAL A 227 -1.79 9.51 -5.56
CA VAL A 227 -0.65 8.58 -5.67
C VAL A 227 0.08 8.81 -7.00
N LEU A 228 -0.63 8.90 -8.13
CA LEU A 228 -0.03 9.12 -9.45
C LEU A 228 0.73 10.44 -9.53
N GLU A 229 0.21 11.52 -8.95
CA GLU A 229 0.89 12.83 -8.87
C GLU A 229 2.28 12.72 -8.22
N VAL A 230 2.42 11.92 -7.15
CA VAL A 230 3.72 11.67 -6.51
C VAL A 230 4.61 10.77 -7.35
N LEU A 231 4.03 9.74 -7.99
CA LEU A 231 4.79 8.82 -8.84
C LEU A 231 5.33 9.52 -10.10
N GLU A 232 4.61 10.47 -10.68
CA GLU A 232 5.13 11.30 -11.79
C GLU A 232 6.42 12.01 -11.42
N LEU A 233 6.50 12.57 -10.20
CA LEU A 233 7.69 13.28 -9.72
C LEU A 233 8.85 12.30 -9.43
N ASP A 234 8.55 11.12 -8.93
CA ASP A 234 9.55 10.16 -8.48
C ASP A 234 10.08 9.24 -9.59
N PHE A 235 9.26 8.90 -10.57
CA PHE A 235 9.55 7.89 -11.60
C PHE A 235 9.44 8.41 -13.04
N ASN A 236 8.90 9.58 -13.27
CA ASN A 236 8.57 10.13 -14.60
C ASN A 236 7.63 9.18 -15.39
N VAL A 237 6.59 8.66 -14.74
CA VAL A 237 5.59 7.73 -15.33
C VAL A 237 4.42 8.48 -15.93
#